data_452d322227cbbb3a4e178018fdd158d6
#
_entry.id   452d322227cbbb3a4e178018fdd158d6
#
_cell.length_a   1.000
_cell.length_b   1.000
_cell.length_c   1.000
_cell.angle_alpha   90.00
_cell.angle_beta   90.00
_cell.angle_gamma   90.00
#
_symmetry.space_group_name_H-M   'P 1'
#
loop_
_entity.id
_entity.type
_entity.pdbx_description
1 polymer ?
#
loop_
_entity_poly.entity_id
_entity_poly.type
_entity_poly.pdbx_seq_one_letter_code
_entity_poly.pdbx_strand_id
1 'polypeptide(L)'
;MAETERARETPHELALLAGGPRAAVVVAVVALHLRGAVEPGARNTVVAVDNEAGRALPPLPTQDDDADVPAELRVPYLESAVHRRLHGPCHVRELLRDPDVRWAVATLRTGLAETGMVSPPALGTTRAARRRLEVLRTACPVPASRDGLSDEEKLLAVALHGQAALRVVVPRFALRAGLTKRVRLRHKRAVRRFSGSSGASGSTGASDGGHAGPHYCGGAFSCAGDAGCGSGGGCGGGGGGCGGGGGS
;
A
#
# COMPACT_ATOMS: atom_id res chain seq x y z
N MET A 1 24.84 15.22 26.26
CA MET A 1 24.85 15.05 24.77
C MET A 1 24.42 13.64 24.33
N ALA A 2 23.98 12.77 25.25
CA ALA A 2 23.61 11.38 24.97
C ALA A 2 22.09 11.11 24.87
N GLU A 3 21.24 12.13 24.92
CA GLU A 3 19.76 11.96 24.86
C GLU A 3 19.14 12.24 23.51
N THR A 4 19.93 12.70 22.53
CA THR A 4 19.42 13.05 21.20
C THR A 4 19.44 11.86 20.21
N GLU A 5 19.96 10.72 20.64
CA GLU A 5 20.03 9.48 19.88
C GLU A 5 18.83 8.55 20.13
N ARG A 6 17.83 9.03 20.89
CA ARG A 6 16.58 8.30 21.11
C ARG A 6 15.85 8.11 19.78
N ALA A 7 16.04 6.91 19.28
CA ALA A 7 15.16 6.23 18.32
C ALA A 7 14.66 7.14 17.19
N ARG A 8 15.51 7.39 16.20
CA ARG A 8 15.01 7.73 14.87
C ARG A 8 14.17 6.54 14.43
N GLU A 9 12.88 6.77 14.32
CA GLU A 9 11.97 5.75 13.79
C GLU A 9 12.53 5.25 12.46
N THR A 10 12.58 3.95 12.30
CA THR A 10 13.04 3.32 11.06
C THR A 10 12.08 3.62 9.90
N PRO A 11 12.52 3.61 8.64
CA PRO A 11 11.62 3.77 7.49
C PRO A 11 10.43 2.79 7.52
N HIS A 12 10.62 1.58 8.05
CA HIS A 12 9.56 0.57 8.17
C HIS A 12 8.49 0.96 9.19
N GLU A 13 8.89 1.48 10.33
CA GLU A 13 7.99 2.00 11.36
C GLU A 13 7.24 3.23 10.89
N LEU A 14 7.91 4.18 10.22
CA LEU A 14 7.28 5.34 9.62
C LEU A 14 6.26 4.94 8.54
N ALA A 15 6.57 3.94 7.72
CA ALA A 15 5.64 3.42 6.74
C ALA A 15 4.41 2.77 7.41
N LEU A 16 4.63 2.04 8.51
CA LEU A 16 3.55 1.43 9.28
C LEU A 16 2.62 2.50 9.87
N LEU A 17 3.16 3.60 10.39
CA LEU A 17 2.39 4.74 10.89
C LEU A 17 1.67 5.51 9.78
N ALA A 18 2.32 5.71 8.62
CA ALA A 18 1.80 6.53 7.54
C ALA A 18 0.75 5.83 6.67
N GLY A 19 0.91 4.52 6.43
CA GLY A 19 0.09 3.77 5.49
C GLY A 19 -0.31 2.36 5.94
N GLY A 20 -0.03 2.03 7.21
CA GLY A 20 -0.38 0.75 7.83
C GLY A 20 0.46 -0.43 7.36
N PRO A 21 0.04 -1.67 7.66
CA PRO A 21 0.80 -2.89 7.40
C PRO A 21 1.30 -3.03 5.96
N ARG A 22 0.45 -2.66 5.02
CA ARG A 22 0.80 -2.74 3.61
C ARG A 22 1.97 -1.84 3.24
N ALA A 23 2.03 -0.64 3.81
CA ALA A 23 3.12 0.29 3.53
C ALA A 23 4.44 -0.21 4.12
N ALA A 24 4.43 -0.77 5.34
CA ALA A 24 5.61 -1.37 5.94
C ALA A 24 6.16 -2.54 5.10
N VAL A 25 5.29 -3.45 4.65
CA VAL A 25 5.68 -4.55 3.75
C VAL A 25 6.22 -4.04 2.41
N VAL A 26 5.64 -2.99 1.84
CA VAL A 26 6.16 -2.38 0.60
C VAL A 26 7.56 -1.82 0.82
N VAL A 27 7.81 -1.14 1.95
CA VAL A 27 9.15 -0.63 2.29
C VAL A 27 10.14 -1.78 2.46
N ALA A 28 9.77 -2.87 3.14
CA ALA A 28 10.60 -4.06 3.27
C ALA A 28 10.96 -4.69 1.90
N VAL A 29 9.99 -4.82 0.99
CA VAL A 29 10.23 -5.30 -0.37
C VAL A 29 11.17 -4.37 -1.14
N VAL A 30 11.05 -3.04 -0.98
CA VAL A 30 11.95 -2.06 -1.62
C VAL A 30 13.35 -2.13 -1.00
N ALA A 31 13.46 -2.28 0.32
CA ALA A 31 14.74 -2.44 1.02
C ALA A 31 15.51 -3.67 0.52
N LEU A 32 14.81 -4.80 0.41
CA LEU A 32 15.37 -6.04 -0.14
C LEU A 32 15.77 -5.88 -1.62
N HIS A 33 14.97 -5.14 -2.41
CA HIS A 33 15.31 -4.86 -3.81
C HIS A 33 16.55 -3.97 -3.94
N LEU A 34 16.69 -2.93 -3.14
CA LEU A 34 17.87 -2.06 -3.17
C LEU A 34 19.16 -2.82 -2.81
N ARG A 35 19.06 -3.84 -1.95
CA ARG A 35 20.15 -4.76 -1.62
C ARG A 35 20.32 -5.91 -2.62
N GLY A 36 19.49 -5.97 -3.66
CA GLY A 36 19.52 -7.02 -4.69
C GLY A 36 18.96 -8.37 -4.25
N ALA A 37 18.41 -8.49 -3.04
CA ALA A 37 17.86 -9.74 -2.51
C ALA A 37 16.48 -10.09 -3.10
N VAL A 38 15.83 -9.15 -3.83
CA VAL A 38 14.51 -9.32 -4.41
C VAL A 38 14.44 -8.68 -5.79
N GLU A 39 13.83 -9.39 -6.75
CA GLU A 39 13.62 -8.95 -8.12
C GLU A 39 12.13 -9.00 -8.53
N PRO A 40 11.74 -8.22 -9.55
CA PRO A 40 10.40 -8.29 -10.09
C PRO A 40 10.24 -9.55 -10.95
N GLY A 41 9.29 -10.40 -10.59
CA GLY A 41 8.90 -11.58 -11.33
C GLY A 41 7.93 -11.29 -12.48
N ALA A 42 7.34 -12.34 -13.03
CA ALA A 42 6.29 -12.25 -14.05
C ALA A 42 4.96 -11.77 -13.45
N ARG A 43 4.10 -11.18 -14.27
CA ARG A 43 2.69 -10.85 -13.92
C ARG A 43 2.50 -10.07 -12.62
N ASN A 44 3.36 -9.07 -12.36
CA ASN A 44 3.33 -8.24 -11.16
C ASN A 44 3.62 -9.01 -9.86
N THR A 45 4.40 -10.07 -9.94
CA THR A 45 4.92 -10.79 -8.77
C THR A 45 6.31 -10.28 -8.40
N VAL A 46 6.77 -10.70 -7.24
CA VAL A 46 8.10 -10.46 -6.70
C VAL A 46 8.70 -11.81 -6.33
N VAL A 47 9.99 -11.96 -6.49
CA VAL A 47 10.73 -13.21 -6.23
C VAL A 47 12.01 -12.89 -5.46
N ALA A 48 12.35 -13.71 -4.48
CA ALA A 48 13.63 -13.64 -3.79
C ALA A 48 14.76 -14.11 -4.71
N VAL A 49 15.91 -13.46 -4.57
CA VAL A 49 17.17 -13.83 -5.24
C VAL A 49 18.10 -14.40 -4.19
N ASP A 50 18.70 -15.56 -4.48
CA ASP A 50 19.69 -16.15 -3.60
C ASP A 50 21.02 -15.41 -3.74
N ASN A 51 21.24 -14.44 -2.86
CA ASN A 51 22.46 -13.64 -2.80
C ASN A 51 22.93 -13.49 -1.34
N GLU A 52 24.10 -12.87 -1.16
CA GLU A 52 24.69 -12.65 0.16
C GLU A 52 23.76 -11.80 1.06
N ALA A 53 23.11 -10.78 0.53
CA ALA A 53 22.21 -9.92 1.30
C ALA A 53 20.97 -10.69 1.81
N GLY A 54 20.45 -11.64 1.04
CA GLY A 54 19.36 -12.52 1.47
C GLY A 54 19.81 -13.51 2.55
N ARG A 55 21.03 -14.06 2.42
CA ARG A 55 21.59 -15.00 3.40
C ARG A 55 22.01 -14.33 4.71
N ALA A 56 22.33 -13.03 4.68
CA ALA A 56 22.69 -12.26 5.87
C ALA A 56 21.49 -11.90 6.75
N LEU A 57 20.26 -12.18 6.30
CA LEU A 57 19.06 -11.94 7.10
C LEU A 57 18.99 -12.90 8.29
N PRO A 58 18.56 -12.46 9.48
CA PRO A 58 18.47 -13.31 10.65
C PRO A 58 17.40 -14.39 10.45
N PRO A 59 17.58 -15.58 11.00
CA PRO A 59 16.52 -16.58 11.04
C PRO A 59 15.34 -16.06 11.87
N LEU A 60 14.13 -16.41 11.46
CA LEU A 60 12.94 -16.06 12.25
C LEU A 60 12.93 -16.89 13.54
N PRO A 61 12.50 -16.31 14.65
CA PRO A 61 12.34 -17.06 15.90
C PRO A 61 11.30 -18.17 15.72
N THR A 62 11.50 -19.25 16.45
CA THR A 62 10.50 -20.33 16.53
C THR A 62 9.31 -19.87 17.37
N GLN A 63 8.13 -20.47 17.13
CA GLN A 63 6.88 -20.07 17.82
C GLN A 63 6.93 -20.21 19.36
N ASP A 64 7.90 -20.95 19.88
CA ASP A 64 8.12 -21.13 21.32
C ASP A 64 8.94 -19.98 21.95
N ASP A 65 9.56 -19.14 21.13
CA ASP A 65 10.29 -17.95 21.56
C ASP A 65 9.36 -16.73 21.59
N ASP A 66 8.33 -16.75 22.45
CA ASP A 66 7.50 -15.57 22.78
C ASP A 66 8.29 -14.50 23.57
N ALA A 67 9.62 -14.52 23.46
CA ALA A 67 10.50 -13.55 24.06
C ALA A 67 10.28 -12.15 23.45
N ASP A 68 10.34 -11.16 24.30
CA ASP A 68 10.31 -9.75 23.90
C ASP A 68 11.38 -9.47 22.82
N VAL A 69 10.94 -9.19 21.62
CA VAL A 69 11.81 -9.03 20.45
C VAL A 69 12.59 -7.72 20.60
N PRO A 70 13.94 -7.77 20.65
CA PRO A 70 14.76 -6.58 20.70
C PRO A 70 14.43 -5.59 19.57
N ALA A 71 14.46 -4.29 19.87
CA ALA A 71 14.08 -3.26 18.90
C ALA A 71 14.89 -3.34 17.60
N GLU A 72 16.16 -3.71 17.70
CA GLU A 72 17.10 -3.83 16.59
C GLU A 72 16.72 -4.96 15.62
N LEU A 73 16.05 -6.00 16.11
CA LEU A 73 15.67 -7.18 15.31
C LEU A 73 14.28 -7.09 14.69
N ARG A 74 13.45 -6.15 15.11
CA ARG A 74 12.07 -6.01 14.62
C ARG A 74 12.00 -5.77 13.11
N VAL A 75 12.87 -4.88 12.59
CA VAL A 75 12.96 -4.61 11.15
C VAL A 75 13.60 -5.78 10.38
N PRO A 76 14.79 -6.30 10.80
CA PRO A 76 15.37 -7.49 10.18
C PRO A 76 14.42 -8.69 10.11
N TYR A 77 13.62 -8.92 11.15
CA TYR A 77 12.63 -10.00 11.13
C TYR A 77 11.50 -9.78 10.10
N LEU A 78 11.03 -8.54 9.92
CA LEU A 78 10.08 -8.26 8.86
C LEU A 78 10.68 -8.52 7.48
N GLU A 79 11.92 -8.12 7.25
CA GLU A 79 12.62 -8.38 5.99
C GLU A 79 12.87 -9.87 5.76
N SER A 80 13.25 -10.62 6.81
CA SER A 80 13.40 -12.08 6.76
C SER A 80 12.09 -12.79 6.42
N ALA A 81 11.00 -12.41 7.08
CA ALA A 81 9.68 -12.98 6.82
C ALA A 81 9.24 -12.75 5.37
N VAL A 82 9.42 -11.51 4.88
CA VAL A 82 9.12 -11.15 3.49
C VAL A 82 10.00 -11.91 2.52
N HIS A 83 11.31 -11.96 2.74
CA HIS A 83 12.27 -12.67 1.87
C HIS A 83 11.95 -14.16 1.81
N ARG A 84 11.73 -14.81 2.96
CA ARG A 84 11.38 -16.23 3.05
C ARG A 84 10.11 -16.55 2.25
N ARG A 85 9.08 -15.71 2.36
CA ARG A 85 7.83 -15.92 1.60
C ARG A 85 8.02 -15.73 0.10
N LEU A 86 9.01 -14.95 -0.33
CA LEU A 86 9.31 -14.64 -1.74
C LEU A 86 10.18 -15.69 -2.44
N HIS A 87 10.58 -16.79 -1.80
CA HIS A 87 11.22 -17.90 -2.51
C HIS A 87 10.33 -18.48 -3.62
N GLY A 88 9.00 -18.35 -3.48
CA GLY A 88 8.06 -18.56 -4.57
C GLY A 88 7.49 -17.22 -5.09
N PRO A 89 7.24 -17.10 -6.43
CA PRO A 89 6.64 -15.90 -6.98
C PRO A 89 5.35 -15.51 -6.27
N CYS A 90 5.27 -14.30 -5.73
CA CYS A 90 4.15 -13.85 -4.91
C CYS A 90 3.76 -12.40 -5.23
N HIS A 91 2.47 -12.09 -5.17
CA HIS A 91 2.03 -10.71 -5.21
C HIS A 91 2.21 -10.05 -3.84
N VAL A 92 2.68 -8.80 -3.81
CA VAL A 92 2.92 -8.08 -2.55
C VAL A 92 1.69 -8.02 -1.62
N ARG A 93 0.48 -7.99 -2.19
CA ARG A 93 -0.76 -8.05 -1.39
C ARG A 93 -0.97 -9.38 -0.67
N GLU A 94 -0.37 -10.46 -1.15
CA GLU A 94 -0.49 -11.81 -0.56
C GLU A 94 0.48 -11.98 0.61
N LEU A 95 1.57 -11.21 0.64
CA LEU A 95 2.52 -11.21 1.77
C LEU A 95 1.83 -10.91 3.10
N LEU A 96 0.81 -10.04 3.10
CA LEU A 96 0.05 -9.72 4.31
C LEU A 96 -0.82 -10.88 4.86
N ARG A 97 -0.99 -11.95 4.09
CA ARG A 97 -1.70 -13.15 4.52
C ARG A 97 -0.79 -14.18 5.17
N ASP A 98 0.50 -14.04 4.91
CA ASP A 98 1.52 -14.92 5.47
C ASP A 98 1.61 -14.74 6.99
N PRO A 99 1.63 -15.82 7.78
CA PRO A 99 1.65 -15.75 9.24
C PRO A 99 2.93 -15.09 9.76
N ASP A 100 4.10 -15.41 9.19
CA ASP A 100 5.38 -14.87 9.62
C ASP A 100 5.44 -13.36 9.38
N VAL A 101 4.94 -12.90 8.22
CA VAL A 101 4.87 -11.47 7.89
C VAL A 101 3.90 -10.73 8.82
N ARG A 102 2.76 -11.36 9.14
CA ARG A 102 1.79 -10.78 10.08
C ARG A 102 2.37 -10.65 11.48
N TRP A 103 3.06 -11.68 11.94
CA TRP A 103 3.75 -11.68 13.23
C TRP A 103 4.80 -10.56 13.26
N ALA A 104 5.68 -10.46 12.28
CA ALA A 104 6.71 -9.42 12.24
C ALA A 104 6.12 -8.00 12.19
N VAL A 105 5.01 -7.80 11.47
CA VAL A 105 4.29 -6.51 11.47
C VAL A 105 3.65 -6.24 12.84
N ALA A 106 3.14 -7.25 13.54
CA ALA A 106 2.61 -7.09 14.89
C ALA A 106 3.71 -6.69 15.88
N THR A 107 4.88 -7.31 15.77
CA THR A 107 6.07 -6.97 16.58
C THR A 107 6.51 -5.51 16.39
N LEU A 108 6.53 -5.00 15.14
CA LEU A 108 6.77 -3.58 14.88
C LEU A 108 5.71 -2.69 15.52
N ARG A 109 4.44 -3.10 15.51
CA ARG A 109 3.36 -2.34 16.17
C ARG A 109 3.53 -2.29 17.68
N THR A 110 3.95 -3.39 18.29
CA THR A 110 4.24 -3.41 19.73
C THR A 110 5.30 -2.38 20.07
N GLY A 111 6.40 -2.32 19.33
CA GLY A 111 7.43 -1.30 19.51
C GLY A 111 6.90 0.13 19.35
N LEU A 112 6.02 0.38 18.38
CA LEU A 112 5.39 1.69 18.22
C LEU A 112 4.39 2.01 19.34
N ALA A 113 3.78 1.02 19.95
CA ALA A 113 2.92 1.21 21.13
C ALA A 113 3.75 1.54 22.38
N GLU A 114 4.89 0.90 22.57
CA GLU A 114 5.86 1.20 23.65
C GLU A 114 6.34 2.65 23.58
N THR A 115 6.56 3.18 22.38
CA THR A 115 6.95 4.59 22.17
C THR A 115 5.76 5.57 22.16
N GLY A 116 4.53 5.08 22.37
CA GLY A 116 3.33 5.91 22.41
C GLY A 116 2.90 6.45 21.03
N MET A 117 3.45 5.92 19.94
CA MET A 117 3.08 6.33 18.57
C MET A 117 1.79 5.68 18.08
N VAL A 118 1.43 4.53 18.65
CA VAL A 118 0.20 3.81 18.41
C VAL A 118 -0.56 3.68 19.72
N SER A 119 -1.88 3.88 19.69
CA SER A 119 -2.73 3.78 20.87
C SER A 119 -3.40 2.42 20.97
N PRO A 120 -3.08 1.59 21.99
CA PRO A 120 -3.90 0.43 22.32
C PRO A 120 -5.22 0.91 22.97
N PRO A 121 -6.37 0.23 22.79
CA PRO A 121 -6.59 -1.01 22.05
C PRO A 121 -6.91 -0.80 20.55
N ALA A 122 -7.16 0.43 20.11
CA ALA A 122 -7.61 0.72 18.76
C ALA A 122 -6.53 0.56 17.68
N LEU A 123 -5.25 0.37 18.08
CA LEU A 123 -4.09 0.28 17.19
C LEU A 123 -4.02 1.41 16.16
N GLY A 124 -4.64 2.54 16.49
CA GLY A 124 -4.66 3.75 15.66
C GLY A 124 -3.45 4.64 15.91
N THR A 125 -3.03 5.36 14.88
CA THR A 125 -1.97 6.36 14.95
C THR A 125 -2.35 7.49 15.90
N THR A 126 -1.51 7.78 16.91
CA THR A 126 -1.75 8.86 17.88
C THR A 126 -1.63 10.24 17.22
N ARG A 127 -2.13 11.28 17.92
CA ARG A 127 -2.00 12.66 17.46
C ARG A 127 -0.52 13.09 17.38
N ALA A 128 0.29 12.61 18.31
CA ALA A 128 1.73 12.86 18.32
C ALA A 128 2.42 12.28 17.09
N ALA A 129 2.13 11.02 16.76
CA ALA A 129 2.65 10.36 15.56
C ALA A 129 2.23 11.06 14.27
N ARG A 130 0.98 11.52 14.16
CA ARG A 130 0.51 12.28 12.99
C ARG A 130 1.27 13.59 12.81
N ARG A 131 1.46 14.36 13.89
CA ARG A 131 2.26 15.59 13.84
C ARG A 131 3.71 15.29 13.45
N ARG A 132 4.30 14.22 13.98
CA ARG A 132 5.64 13.79 13.63
C ARG A 132 5.77 13.49 12.14
N LEU A 133 4.80 12.74 11.58
CA LEU A 133 4.75 12.44 10.15
C LEU A 133 4.61 13.71 9.28
N GLU A 134 3.83 14.69 9.71
CA GLU A 134 3.69 15.97 9.00
C GLU A 134 5.01 16.74 8.97
N VAL A 135 5.70 16.83 10.12
CA VAL A 135 7.02 17.48 10.20
C VAL A 135 8.02 16.78 9.29
N LEU A 136 8.07 15.43 9.32
CA LEU A 136 8.97 14.66 8.48
C LEU A 136 8.65 14.81 6.98
N ARG A 137 7.38 14.85 6.59
CA ARG A 137 6.98 15.08 5.20
C ARG A 137 7.34 16.46 4.69
N THR A 138 7.32 17.47 5.57
CA THR A 138 7.73 18.83 5.22
C THR A 138 9.25 18.92 5.11
N ALA A 139 9.98 18.26 6.01
CA ALA A 139 11.44 18.25 6.00
C ALA A 139 12.02 17.40 4.86
N CYS A 140 11.35 16.31 4.49
CA CYS A 140 11.76 15.38 3.46
C CYS A 140 10.69 15.33 2.35
N PRO A 141 10.65 16.29 1.42
CA PRO A 141 9.70 16.29 0.31
C PRO A 141 9.95 15.12 -0.65
N VAL A 142 8.98 14.86 -1.55
CA VAL A 142 9.17 13.84 -2.59
C VAL A 142 10.38 14.21 -3.43
N PRO A 143 11.38 13.33 -3.57
CA PRO A 143 12.57 13.63 -4.36
C PRO A 143 12.21 13.86 -5.83
N ALA A 144 12.88 14.79 -6.49
CA ALA A 144 12.70 15.06 -7.92
C ALA A 144 13.42 14.01 -8.79
N SER A 145 14.53 13.44 -8.30
CA SER A 145 15.33 12.39 -8.94
C SER A 145 15.74 11.35 -7.89
N ARG A 146 16.10 10.17 -8.36
CA ARG A 146 16.70 9.11 -7.52
C ARG A 146 18.22 9.27 -7.37
N ASP A 147 18.83 10.10 -8.23
CA ASP A 147 20.28 10.22 -8.32
C ASP A 147 20.82 11.02 -7.13
N GLY A 148 21.89 10.52 -6.52
CA GLY A 148 22.51 11.14 -5.34
C GLY A 148 21.85 10.81 -4.01
N LEU A 149 20.73 10.08 -3.99
CA LEU A 149 20.09 9.63 -2.74
C LEU A 149 20.74 8.35 -2.24
N SER A 150 21.03 8.30 -0.94
CA SER A 150 21.38 7.05 -0.24
C SER A 150 20.18 6.08 -0.23
N ASP A 151 20.44 4.81 0.03
CA ASP A 151 19.36 3.82 0.11
C ASP A 151 18.43 4.09 1.30
N GLU A 152 18.95 4.61 2.40
CA GLU A 152 18.14 5.04 3.55
C GLU A 152 17.21 6.20 3.20
N GLU A 153 17.70 7.22 2.49
CA GLU A 153 16.87 8.35 2.03
C GLU A 153 15.81 7.90 1.03
N LYS A 154 16.12 6.95 0.15
CA LYS A 154 15.15 6.33 -0.75
C LYS A 154 14.04 5.62 0.02
N LEU A 155 14.39 4.83 1.03
CA LEU A 155 13.44 4.11 1.88
C LEU A 155 12.58 5.09 2.69
N LEU A 156 13.20 6.14 3.25
CA LEU A 156 12.48 7.18 3.98
C LEU A 156 11.47 7.91 3.08
N ALA A 157 11.86 8.27 1.86
CA ALA A 157 10.96 8.88 0.90
C ALA A 157 9.77 7.95 0.57
N VAL A 158 10.02 6.66 0.37
CA VAL A 158 8.96 5.67 0.11
C VAL A 158 8.05 5.51 1.34
N ALA A 159 8.60 5.50 2.54
CA ALA A 159 7.84 5.40 3.78
C ALA A 159 6.87 6.57 3.98
N LEU A 160 7.35 7.80 3.75
CA LEU A 160 6.58 9.03 3.96
C LEU A 160 5.57 9.32 2.84
N HIS A 161 5.93 9.06 1.57
CA HIS A 161 5.18 9.48 0.40
C HIS A 161 4.61 8.32 -0.43
N GLY A 162 4.92 7.08 -0.09
CA GLY A 162 4.34 5.88 -0.70
C GLY A 162 4.48 5.84 -2.22
N GLN A 163 3.36 5.78 -2.93
CA GLN A 163 3.36 5.62 -4.40
C GLN A 163 4.02 6.78 -5.16
N ALA A 164 4.00 8.00 -4.63
CA ALA A 164 4.64 9.13 -5.27
C ALA A 164 6.16 8.94 -5.32
N ALA A 165 6.76 8.57 -4.18
CA ALA A 165 8.19 8.29 -4.11
C ALA A 165 8.59 7.02 -4.88
N LEU A 166 7.79 5.95 -4.85
CA LEU A 166 8.07 4.71 -5.62
C LEU A 166 8.25 4.97 -7.12
N ARG A 167 7.50 5.92 -7.68
CA ARG A 167 7.59 6.29 -9.11
C ARG A 167 8.88 6.99 -9.47
N VAL A 168 9.54 7.61 -8.50
CA VAL A 168 10.82 8.32 -8.68
C VAL A 168 11.99 7.41 -8.34
N VAL A 169 11.93 6.80 -7.16
CA VAL A 169 13.04 6.03 -6.57
C VAL A 169 13.29 4.71 -7.31
N VAL A 170 12.24 3.92 -7.52
CA VAL A 170 12.33 2.57 -8.15
C VAL A 170 11.26 2.35 -9.23
N PRO A 171 11.16 3.21 -10.26
CA PRO A 171 10.04 3.23 -11.20
C PRO A 171 9.82 1.91 -11.94
N ARG A 172 10.90 1.32 -12.44
CA ARG A 172 10.86 0.06 -13.20
C ARG A 172 10.45 -1.11 -12.32
N PHE A 173 11.04 -1.21 -11.13
CA PHE A 173 10.72 -2.23 -10.15
C PHE A 173 9.27 -2.09 -9.68
N ALA A 174 8.88 -0.90 -9.22
CA ALA A 174 7.54 -0.65 -8.71
C ALA A 174 6.42 -0.97 -9.72
N LEU A 175 6.68 -0.71 -11.00
CA LEU A 175 5.73 -1.04 -12.07
C LEU A 175 5.66 -2.56 -12.33
N ARG A 176 6.82 -3.24 -12.41
CA ARG A 176 6.90 -4.68 -12.69
C ARG A 176 6.44 -5.54 -11.52
N ALA A 177 6.70 -5.11 -10.29
CA ALA A 177 6.26 -5.73 -9.05
C ALA A 177 4.78 -5.44 -8.71
N GLY A 178 4.09 -4.63 -9.51
CA GLY A 178 2.68 -4.27 -9.27
C GLY A 178 2.46 -3.37 -8.05
N LEU A 179 3.50 -2.68 -7.57
CA LEU A 179 3.42 -1.73 -6.45
C LEU A 179 2.73 -0.43 -6.87
N THR A 180 2.86 -0.04 -8.15
CA THR A 180 2.23 1.14 -8.72
C THR A 180 1.33 0.77 -9.88
N LYS A 181 0.21 1.46 -10.04
CA LYS A 181 -0.67 1.29 -11.20
C LYS A 181 -0.08 2.00 -12.42
N ARG A 182 -0.15 1.35 -13.58
CA ARG A 182 0.13 2.04 -14.86
C ARG A 182 -0.86 3.18 -15.02
N VAL A 183 -0.37 4.40 -15.12
CA VAL A 183 -1.18 5.53 -15.53
C VAL A 183 -1.42 5.36 -17.04
N ARG A 184 -2.62 4.93 -17.42
CA ARG A 184 -3.03 4.99 -18.82
C ARG A 184 -3.25 6.47 -19.15
N LEU A 185 -2.30 7.08 -19.80
CA LEU A 185 -2.52 8.37 -20.45
C LEU A 185 -3.60 8.13 -21.49
N ARG A 186 -4.84 8.54 -21.20
CA ARG A 186 -5.86 8.66 -22.22
C ARG A 186 -5.37 9.75 -23.17
N HIS A 187 -4.74 9.36 -24.24
CA HIS A 187 -4.59 10.25 -25.38
C HIS A 187 -6.02 10.60 -25.80
N LYS A 188 -6.45 11.80 -25.44
CA LYS A 188 -7.57 12.42 -26.11
C LYS A 188 -7.09 12.57 -27.56
N ARG A 189 -7.42 11.58 -28.40
CA ARG A 189 -7.36 11.79 -29.84
C ARG A 189 -8.21 13.01 -30.06
N ALA A 190 -7.57 14.14 -30.32
CA ALA A 190 -8.22 15.29 -30.87
C ALA A 190 -8.79 14.79 -32.20
N VAL A 191 -10.07 14.47 -32.19
CA VAL A 191 -10.83 14.28 -33.42
C VAL A 191 -10.77 15.65 -34.07
N ARG A 192 -9.82 15.83 -34.98
CA ARG A 192 -9.86 16.91 -35.95
C ARG A 192 -11.18 16.72 -36.69
N ARG A 193 -12.20 17.41 -36.24
CA ARG A 193 -13.36 17.66 -37.06
C ARG A 193 -12.85 18.46 -38.26
N PHE A 194 -12.61 17.77 -39.34
CA PHE A 194 -12.48 18.40 -40.62
C PHE A 194 -13.84 19.05 -40.91
N SER A 195 -13.96 20.33 -40.63
CA SER A 195 -15.01 21.17 -41.20
C SER A 195 -14.71 21.32 -42.66
N GLY A 196 -15.16 20.31 -43.43
CA GLY A 196 -15.30 20.39 -44.88
C GLY A 196 -16.54 21.21 -45.17
N SER A 197 -16.38 22.51 -45.30
CA SER A 197 -17.28 23.38 -45.97
C SER A 197 -17.20 23.05 -47.47
N SER A 198 -18.26 22.56 -48.05
CA SER A 198 -18.53 22.66 -49.49
C SER A 198 -19.98 22.39 -49.72
N GLY A 199 -20.66 23.24 -50.15
CA GLY A 199 -21.79 23.72 -50.72
C GLY A 199 -22.43 22.92 -51.84
N ALA A 200 -23.64 23.29 -52.06
CA ALA A 200 -24.47 23.28 -53.28
C ALA A 200 -25.29 22.03 -53.61
N SER A 201 -26.57 22.27 -53.52
CA SER A 201 -27.58 22.04 -54.57
C SER A 201 -28.07 20.62 -54.88
N GLY A 202 -29.38 20.42 -54.71
CA GLY A 202 -30.16 19.82 -55.79
C GLY A 202 -31.00 18.60 -55.48
N SER A 203 -32.29 18.84 -55.38
CA SER A 203 -33.43 18.08 -55.93
C SER A 203 -33.81 16.67 -55.42
N THR A 204 -34.99 16.64 -54.84
CA THR A 204 -36.17 15.76 -55.18
C THR A 204 -35.96 14.27 -55.36
N GLY A 205 -36.72 13.52 -54.55
CA GLY A 205 -37.04 12.11 -54.83
C GLY A 205 -37.71 11.42 -53.67
N ALA A 206 -39.01 11.24 -53.72
CA ALA A 206 -39.84 10.48 -52.83
C ALA A 206 -39.58 8.97 -52.99
N SER A 207 -39.74 8.18 -51.97
CA SER A 207 -40.44 6.88 -51.87
C SER A 207 -39.94 6.09 -50.67
N ASP A 208 -40.75 5.92 -49.69
CA ASP A 208 -41.45 4.71 -49.23
C ASP A 208 -40.57 3.45 -48.93
N GLY A 209 -40.77 2.90 -47.74
CA GLY A 209 -40.29 1.55 -47.45
C GLY A 209 -39.84 1.38 -45.96
N GLY A 210 -40.79 1.07 -45.10
CA GLY A 210 -40.52 0.72 -43.69
C GLY A 210 -39.74 -0.56 -43.51
N HIS A 211 -38.98 -0.63 -42.46
CA HIS A 211 -38.81 -1.86 -41.69
C HIS A 211 -38.30 -1.53 -40.27
N ALA A 212 -39.11 -2.05 -39.34
CA ALA A 212 -38.84 -2.07 -37.91
C ALA A 212 -37.65 -2.99 -37.58
N GLY A 213 -36.79 -2.54 -36.70
CA GLY A 213 -35.74 -3.36 -36.09
C GLY A 213 -35.23 -2.72 -34.79
N PRO A 214 -34.87 -3.52 -33.78
CA PRO A 214 -35.11 -3.20 -32.38
C PRO A 214 -34.08 -2.28 -31.76
N HIS A 215 -34.59 -1.50 -30.87
CA HIS A 215 -33.88 -0.60 -29.97
C HIS A 215 -32.90 -1.34 -29.05
N TYR A 216 -31.62 -1.02 -29.11
CA TYR A 216 -30.66 -1.40 -28.08
C TYR A 216 -30.31 -0.15 -27.29
N CYS A 217 -30.90 -0.06 -26.09
CA CYS A 217 -30.60 0.94 -25.10
C CYS A 217 -29.25 0.63 -24.45
N GLY A 218 -28.20 1.30 -24.87
CA GLY A 218 -26.93 1.33 -24.18
C GLY A 218 -26.94 2.36 -23.04
N GLY A 219 -27.20 1.89 -21.83
CA GLY A 219 -27.20 2.73 -20.62
C GLY A 219 -25.81 3.25 -20.30
N ALA A 220 -25.63 4.53 -20.41
CA ALA A 220 -24.50 5.26 -19.83
C ALA A 220 -24.73 5.42 -18.33
N PHE A 221 -23.92 4.76 -17.52
CA PHE A 221 -23.85 5.05 -16.08
C PHE A 221 -22.77 6.10 -15.82
N SER A 222 -23.24 7.30 -15.69
CA SER A 222 -22.53 8.43 -15.08
C SER A 222 -22.77 8.35 -13.58
N CYS A 223 -21.76 8.04 -12.78
CA CYS A 223 -21.78 8.24 -11.33
C CYS A 223 -20.89 9.43 -11.00
N ALA A 224 -21.57 10.57 -10.95
CA ALA A 224 -21.09 11.75 -10.26
C ALA A 224 -21.83 11.82 -8.91
N GLY A 225 -21.15 12.31 -7.94
CA GLY A 225 -21.78 12.89 -6.80
C GLY A 225 -21.79 12.09 -5.61
N ASP A 226 -21.74 12.45 -4.54
CA ASP A 226 -22.06 13.62 -3.75
C ASP A 226 -22.13 13.17 -2.28
N ALA A 227 -21.72 14.03 -1.42
CA ALA A 227 -21.71 13.91 0.02
C ALA A 227 -23.13 13.69 0.56
N GLY A 228 -23.27 12.79 1.54
CA GLY A 228 -24.50 12.58 2.28
C GLY A 228 -24.23 12.11 3.69
N CYS A 229 -24.26 13.04 4.62
CA CYS A 229 -24.42 12.79 6.06
C CYS A 229 -25.72 12.04 6.31
N GLY A 230 -25.67 10.97 7.12
CA GLY A 230 -26.85 10.24 7.56
C GLY A 230 -26.66 9.66 8.96
N SER A 231 -27.07 10.42 9.96
CA SER A 231 -27.34 9.97 11.33
C SER A 231 -28.53 9.01 11.36
N GLY A 232 -28.43 8.02 12.24
CA GLY A 232 -29.57 7.17 12.67
C GLY A 232 -28.98 5.88 13.23
N GLY A 233 -29.02 5.51 14.46
CA GLY A 233 -30.08 5.61 15.47
C GLY A 233 -30.89 4.31 15.49
N GLY A 234 -30.77 3.51 16.57
CA GLY A 234 -31.67 2.37 16.80
C GLY A 234 -30.91 1.17 17.35
N CYS A 235 -30.84 0.99 18.64
CA CYS A 235 -31.80 0.42 19.58
C CYS A 235 -32.10 -1.07 19.38
N GLY A 236 -31.98 -1.79 20.46
CA GLY A 236 -32.58 -3.08 20.69
C GLY A 236 -31.56 -4.15 20.94
N GLY A 237 -31.35 -4.68 22.09
CA GLY A 237 -32.26 -5.01 23.15
C GLY A 237 -32.22 -6.51 23.34
N GLY A 238 -32.02 -6.90 24.58
CA GLY A 238 -32.73 -8.01 25.11
C GLY A 238 -32.01 -9.32 25.32
N GLY A 239 -31.94 -9.70 26.57
CA GLY A 239 -32.29 -10.99 27.08
C GLY A 239 -31.11 -11.93 27.26
N GLY A 240 -30.64 -12.32 28.44
CA GLY A 240 -31.40 -12.86 29.54
C GLY A 240 -31.23 -14.37 29.54
N GLY A 241 -30.61 -14.94 30.56
CA GLY A 241 -30.56 -16.39 30.67
C GLY A 241 -29.72 -16.83 31.86
N CYS A 242 -30.38 -16.95 32.98
CA CYS A 242 -29.99 -17.56 34.24
C CYS A 242 -29.74 -19.05 34.11
N GLY A 243 -28.98 -19.59 35.07
CA GLY A 243 -28.94 -20.98 35.44
C GLY A 243 -27.53 -21.37 35.85
N GLY A 244 -27.13 -21.61 37.04
CA GLY A 244 -27.78 -22.20 38.20
C GLY A 244 -27.35 -23.64 38.38
N GLY A 245 -26.77 -23.94 39.57
CA GLY A 245 -26.49 -25.26 40.04
C GLY A 245 -25.01 -25.63 40.01
N GLY A 246 -24.27 -25.92 41.07
CA GLY A 246 -24.63 -26.49 42.36
C GLY A 246 -24.03 -27.86 42.45
N GLY A 247 -23.20 -28.11 43.46
CA GLY A 247 -23.13 -29.41 44.01
C GLY A 247 -21.74 -30.05 44.11
N SER A 248 -21.33 -30.11 45.30
CA SER A 248 -20.50 -31.12 45.96
C SER A 248 -19.01 -31.08 45.76
#